data_0f86f1b9f63db813d6a8715c73576116
#
_entry.id   0f86f1b9f63db813d6a8715c73576116
#
_cell.length_a   1.000
_cell.length_b   1.000
_cell.length_c   1.000
_cell.angle_alpha   90.00
_cell.angle_beta   90.00
_cell.angle_gamma   90.00
#
_symmetry.space_group_name_H-M   'P 1'
#
loop_
_entity.id
_entity.type
_entity.pdbx_description
1 polymer ?
#
loop_
_entity_poly.entity_id
_entity_poly.type
_entity_poly.pdbx_seq_one_letter_code
_entity_poly.pdbx_strand_id
1 'polypeptide(L)'
;MYQVSVKTISEQQNIYAEGEVEAEPVRKLRIVQAEGERQVRRTIDHYNLDAILAVGYRVRSARGTQFRQWATARLSEYLVKGFALDDERLKRGPDDGYFEELLGRIRDIRSSEKLFWRKVLDIYATSVDYDPSAEASQRFFATVQNKMHWAAHGHTAAELLMERADASKPHSGMTNWVGAAPRASDAVVAKSYLNAEELGALNRIVTAYLEFAELQAMNRRPMTMDAWIARTISA
;
A
#
# COMPACT_ATOMS: atom_id res chain seq x y z
N MET A 1 24.33 -13.76 -13.74
CA MET A 1 22.89 -13.66 -13.87
C MET A 1 22.41 -14.09 -15.27
N TYR A 2 22.75 -13.39 -16.34
CA TYR A 2 22.26 -13.71 -17.70
C TYR A 2 23.12 -14.70 -18.50
N GLN A 3 24.22 -15.19 -17.93
CA GLN A 3 25.16 -16.16 -18.56
C GLN A 3 25.66 -15.70 -19.95
N VAL A 4 26.01 -14.44 -20.06
CA VAL A 4 26.58 -13.83 -21.26
C VAL A 4 27.94 -13.21 -20.95
N SER A 5 28.76 -12.94 -21.99
CA SER A 5 30.08 -12.33 -21.81
C SER A 5 29.97 -10.87 -21.34
N VAL A 6 31.03 -10.38 -20.68
CA VAL A 6 31.13 -8.95 -20.29
C VAL A 6 31.02 -8.06 -21.53
N LYS A 7 31.56 -8.47 -22.68
CA LYS A 7 31.45 -7.75 -23.95
C LYS A 7 29.98 -7.57 -24.37
N THR A 8 29.17 -8.62 -24.26
CA THR A 8 27.73 -8.54 -24.60
C THR A 8 26.97 -7.56 -23.69
N ILE A 9 27.35 -7.47 -22.40
CA ILE A 9 26.75 -6.49 -21.49
C ILE A 9 27.23 -5.08 -21.82
N SER A 10 28.53 -4.90 -22.14
CA SER A 10 29.08 -3.60 -22.54
C SER A 10 28.47 -3.07 -23.85
N GLU A 11 28.14 -3.95 -24.79
CA GLU A 11 27.44 -3.58 -26.03
C GLU A 11 26.00 -3.10 -25.79
N GLN A 12 25.41 -3.37 -24.61
CA GLN A 12 24.09 -2.89 -24.21
C GLN A 12 24.13 -1.52 -23.51
N GLN A 13 25.29 -0.84 -23.47
CA GLN A 13 25.43 0.51 -22.86
C GLN A 13 24.57 1.57 -23.55
N ASN A 14 24.00 1.28 -24.71
CA ASN A 14 23.01 2.12 -25.38
C ASN A 14 21.76 2.40 -24.51
N ILE A 15 21.51 1.61 -23.45
CA ILE A 15 20.42 1.87 -22.50
C ILE A 15 20.51 3.24 -21.83
N TYR A 16 21.73 3.78 -21.68
CA TYR A 16 21.98 5.13 -21.17
C TYR A 16 21.76 6.20 -22.23
N ALA A 17 22.26 5.94 -23.44
CA ALA A 17 22.10 6.88 -24.56
C ALA A 17 20.62 7.03 -25.00
N GLU A 18 19.83 5.99 -24.82
CA GLU A 18 18.41 5.95 -25.15
C GLU A 18 17.51 6.45 -23.98
N GLY A 19 18.10 6.81 -22.83
CA GLY A 19 17.38 7.35 -21.68
C GLY A 19 16.53 6.32 -20.90
N GLU A 20 16.74 5.02 -21.11
CA GLU A 20 16.05 3.98 -20.35
C GLU A 20 16.48 3.92 -18.87
N VAL A 21 17.70 4.36 -18.59
CA VAL A 21 18.27 4.41 -17.24
C VAL A 21 18.97 5.73 -17.06
N GLU A 22 18.72 6.44 -15.98
CA GLU A 22 19.42 7.67 -15.63
C GLU A 22 20.92 7.44 -15.48
N ALA A 23 21.72 8.42 -15.88
CA ALA A 23 23.18 8.31 -15.99
C ALA A 23 23.84 7.95 -14.65
N GLU A 24 24.83 7.09 -14.75
CA GLU A 24 25.79 6.62 -13.74
C GLU A 24 25.33 5.67 -12.64
N PRO A 25 25.02 4.41 -12.99
CA PRO A 25 24.81 3.36 -12.00
C PRO A 25 26.04 2.49 -11.77
N VAL A 26 27.24 2.91 -12.21
CA VAL A 26 28.44 2.08 -12.11
C VAL A 26 29.26 2.47 -10.90
N ARG A 27 29.28 1.61 -9.88
CA ARG A 27 30.29 1.66 -8.81
C ARG A 27 31.48 0.79 -9.18
N LYS A 28 32.67 1.38 -9.21
CA LYS A 28 33.90 0.63 -9.35
C LYS A 28 34.34 0.11 -7.98
N LEU A 29 34.26 -1.20 -7.78
CA LEU A 29 34.72 -1.84 -6.56
C LEU A 29 36.02 -2.60 -6.86
N ARG A 30 37.01 -2.42 -5.97
CA ARG A 30 38.25 -3.15 -6.02
C ARG A 30 38.09 -4.45 -5.22
N ILE A 31 38.16 -5.58 -5.90
CA ILE A 31 38.14 -6.90 -5.27
C ILE A 31 39.52 -7.53 -5.31
N VAL A 32 39.82 -8.37 -4.32
CA VAL A 32 40.98 -9.22 -4.28
C VAL A 32 40.54 -10.65 -4.54
N GLN A 33 41.01 -11.24 -5.61
CA GLN A 33 40.64 -12.60 -6.03
C GLN A 33 41.92 -13.47 -5.98
N ALA A 34 41.83 -14.62 -5.30
CA ALA A 34 42.90 -15.59 -5.29
C ALA A 34 42.93 -16.36 -6.62
N GLU A 35 44.03 -16.28 -7.36
CA GLU A 35 44.28 -17.09 -8.55
C GLU A 35 45.49 -17.98 -8.26
N GLY A 36 45.28 -19.21 -7.83
CA GLY A 36 46.27 -20.10 -7.29
C GLY A 36 46.88 -19.52 -6.01
N GLU A 37 48.23 -19.37 -5.95
CA GLU A 37 48.94 -18.77 -4.80
C GLU A 37 49.05 -17.24 -4.85
N ARG A 38 48.50 -16.58 -5.87
CA ARG A 38 48.60 -15.13 -6.05
C ARG A 38 47.30 -14.43 -5.73
N GLN A 39 47.38 -13.33 -4.99
CA GLN A 39 46.27 -12.40 -4.79
C GLN A 39 46.28 -11.35 -5.91
N VAL A 40 45.26 -11.37 -6.77
CA VAL A 40 45.14 -10.41 -7.87
C VAL A 40 44.08 -9.38 -7.50
N ARG A 41 44.47 -8.09 -7.58
CA ARG A 41 43.49 -6.98 -7.38
C ARG A 41 42.84 -6.64 -8.72
N ARG A 42 41.52 -6.70 -8.76
CA ARG A 42 40.74 -6.33 -9.94
C ARG A 42 39.75 -5.24 -9.59
N THR A 43 39.58 -4.30 -10.50
CA THR A 43 38.49 -3.32 -10.42
C THR A 43 37.29 -3.86 -11.25
N ILE A 44 36.16 -4.03 -10.60
CA ILE A 44 34.96 -4.56 -11.23
C ILE A 44 33.88 -3.47 -11.20
N ASP A 45 33.22 -3.29 -12.33
CA ASP A 45 32.07 -2.41 -12.44
C ASP A 45 30.83 -3.09 -11.86
N HIS A 46 30.16 -2.41 -10.93
CA HIS A 46 28.88 -2.84 -10.36
C HIS A 46 27.75 -1.96 -10.90
N TYR A 47 26.72 -2.59 -11.37
CA TYR A 47 25.53 -1.94 -11.93
C TYR A 47 24.40 -1.95 -10.92
N ASN A 48 23.56 -0.92 -10.93
CA ASN A 48 22.33 -0.87 -10.13
C ASN A 48 21.27 -1.82 -10.68
N LEU A 49 20.15 -1.93 -9.97
CA LEU A 49 19.05 -2.82 -10.35
C LEU A 49 18.43 -2.42 -11.69
N ASP A 50 18.29 -1.11 -11.96
CA ASP A 50 17.68 -0.60 -13.18
C ASP A 50 18.46 -1.01 -14.42
N ALA A 51 19.79 -0.88 -14.40
CA ALA A 51 20.66 -1.36 -15.47
C ALA A 51 20.57 -2.88 -15.66
N ILE A 52 20.45 -3.66 -14.57
CA ILE A 52 20.28 -5.10 -14.65
C ILE A 52 18.95 -5.45 -15.32
N LEU A 53 17.87 -4.78 -14.97
CA LEU A 53 16.56 -4.97 -15.56
C LEU A 53 16.55 -4.60 -17.05
N ALA A 54 17.06 -3.42 -17.41
CA ALA A 54 17.12 -2.93 -18.79
C ALA A 54 17.91 -3.90 -19.69
N VAL A 55 19.09 -4.35 -19.24
CA VAL A 55 19.89 -5.37 -19.94
C VAL A 55 19.13 -6.68 -20.09
N GLY A 56 18.38 -7.10 -19.08
CA GLY A 56 17.59 -8.34 -19.08
C GLY A 56 16.54 -8.39 -20.20
N TYR A 57 15.95 -7.27 -20.54
CA TYR A 57 15.01 -7.17 -21.66
C TYR A 57 15.68 -7.28 -23.03
N ARG A 58 16.93 -6.87 -23.16
CA ARG A 58 17.66 -6.80 -24.43
C ARG A 58 18.52 -8.02 -24.74
N VAL A 59 19.05 -8.66 -23.70
CA VAL A 59 19.98 -9.79 -23.86
C VAL A 59 19.34 -10.99 -24.54
N ARG A 60 19.98 -11.44 -25.63
CA ARG A 60 19.56 -12.63 -26.38
C ARG A 60 20.24 -13.89 -25.84
N SER A 61 19.73 -14.43 -24.74
CA SER A 61 20.21 -15.68 -24.15
C SER A 61 19.04 -16.48 -23.56
N ALA A 62 19.24 -17.76 -23.29
CA ALA A 62 18.24 -18.59 -22.62
C ALA A 62 17.81 -18.00 -21.26
N ARG A 63 18.78 -17.49 -20.48
CA ARG A 63 18.51 -16.80 -19.20
C ARG A 63 17.79 -15.47 -19.38
N GLY A 64 18.11 -14.70 -20.42
CA GLY A 64 17.36 -13.50 -20.77
C GLY A 64 15.92 -13.81 -21.14
N THR A 65 15.67 -14.92 -21.84
CA THR A 65 14.30 -15.39 -22.15
C THR A 65 13.55 -15.78 -20.88
N GLN A 66 14.16 -16.53 -19.96
CA GLN A 66 13.57 -16.87 -18.66
C GLN A 66 13.23 -15.61 -17.82
N PHE A 67 14.14 -14.64 -17.83
CA PHE A 67 13.89 -13.36 -17.17
C PHE A 67 12.67 -12.65 -17.76
N ARG A 68 12.58 -12.52 -19.08
CA ARG A 68 11.43 -11.87 -19.74
C ARG A 68 10.11 -12.59 -19.44
N GLN A 69 10.10 -13.93 -19.46
CA GLN A 69 8.92 -14.73 -19.09
C GLN A 69 8.47 -14.44 -17.66
N TRP A 70 9.42 -14.45 -16.73
CA TRP A 70 9.14 -14.11 -15.32
C TRP A 70 8.62 -12.68 -15.17
N ALA A 71 9.28 -11.70 -15.80
CA ALA A 71 8.88 -10.29 -15.73
C ALA A 71 7.49 -10.06 -16.35
N THR A 72 7.22 -10.69 -17.49
CA THR A 72 5.90 -10.62 -18.16
C THR A 72 4.81 -11.20 -17.24
N ALA A 73 5.07 -12.32 -16.57
CA ALA A 73 4.09 -12.90 -15.65
C ALA A 73 3.79 -11.95 -14.48
N ARG A 74 4.80 -11.30 -13.90
CA ARG A 74 4.61 -10.32 -12.80
C ARG A 74 3.89 -9.06 -13.28
N LEU A 75 4.25 -8.53 -14.44
CA LEU A 75 3.57 -7.37 -15.03
C LEU A 75 2.11 -7.68 -15.39
N SER A 76 1.85 -8.84 -15.96
CA SER A 76 0.47 -9.28 -16.27
C SER A 76 -0.36 -9.42 -14.99
N GLU A 77 0.20 -10.00 -13.94
CA GLU A 77 -0.47 -10.10 -12.65
C GLU A 77 -0.81 -8.72 -12.09
N TYR A 78 0.15 -7.80 -12.10
CA TYR A 78 -0.06 -6.43 -11.65
C TYR A 78 -1.12 -5.68 -12.46
N LEU A 79 -1.08 -5.78 -13.79
CA LEU A 79 -2.05 -5.10 -14.67
C LEU A 79 -3.48 -5.62 -14.49
N VAL A 80 -3.64 -6.92 -14.22
CA VAL A 80 -4.96 -7.54 -14.03
C VAL A 80 -5.50 -7.33 -12.62
N LYS A 81 -4.64 -7.52 -11.59
CA LYS A 81 -5.06 -7.51 -10.18
C LYS A 81 -4.82 -6.17 -9.47
N GLY A 82 -3.91 -5.32 -9.98
CA GLY A 82 -3.44 -4.10 -9.32
C GLY A 82 -2.35 -4.34 -8.27
N PHE A 83 -1.89 -5.58 -8.08
CA PHE A 83 -0.78 -5.95 -7.20
C PHE A 83 -0.04 -7.18 -7.69
N ALA A 84 1.21 -7.34 -7.26
CA ALA A 84 2.00 -8.56 -7.38
C ALA A 84 2.79 -8.74 -6.08
N LEU A 85 2.70 -9.93 -5.45
CA LEU A 85 3.31 -10.23 -4.15
C LEU A 85 4.28 -11.40 -4.28
N ASP A 86 5.36 -11.34 -3.52
CA ASP A 86 6.25 -12.48 -3.25
C ASP A 86 5.94 -13.02 -1.86
N ASP A 87 4.95 -13.91 -1.78
CA ASP A 87 4.46 -14.49 -0.53
C ASP A 87 5.57 -15.16 0.27
N GLU A 88 6.49 -15.85 -0.41
CA GLU A 88 7.60 -16.54 0.22
C GLU A 88 8.58 -15.55 0.87
N ARG A 89 8.86 -14.45 0.20
CA ARG A 89 9.70 -13.38 0.74
C ARG A 89 9.05 -12.71 1.95
N LEU A 90 7.77 -12.40 1.87
CA LEU A 90 7.02 -11.76 2.95
C LEU A 90 6.90 -12.65 4.20
N LYS A 91 6.87 -13.99 4.03
CA LYS A 91 6.82 -14.96 5.14
C LYS A 91 8.16 -15.18 5.84
N ARG A 92 9.30 -14.85 5.23
CA ARG A 92 10.65 -15.16 5.75
C ARG A 92 11.05 -14.38 6.99
N GLY A 93 10.31 -13.34 7.36
CA GLY A 93 10.54 -12.63 8.61
C GLY A 93 10.82 -11.13 8.48
N PRO A 94 11.01 -10.46 9.61
CA PRO A 94 10.85 -9.01 9.77
C PRO A 94 12.03 -8.15 9.31
N ASP A 95 13.09 -8.70 8.75
CA ASP A 95 14.36 -7.98 8.57
C ASP A 95 14.29 -6.75 7.66
N ASP A 96 13.30 -6.68 6.76
CA ASP A 96 13.22 -5.60 5.76
C ASP A 96 12.06 -4.60 6.01
N GLY A 97 11.18 -4.83 6.98
CA GLY A 97 10.00 -3.98 7.24
C GLY A 97 8.91 -4.02 6.17
N TYR A 98 9.09 -4.74 5.06
CA TYR A 98 8.14 -4.78 3.94
C TYR A 98 6.80 -5.42 4.29
N PHE A 99 6.78 -6.37 5.23
CA PHE A 99 5.54 -6.97 5.70
C PHE A 99 4.68 -5.93 6.43
N GLU A 100 5.27 -5.12 7.32
CA GLU A 100 4.56 -4.05 8.02
C GLU A 100 4.11 -2.94 7.05
N GLU A 101 4.91 -2.62 6.04
CA GLU A 101 4.51 -1.70 4.97
C GLU A 101 3.27 -2.23 4.22
N LEU A 102 3.28 -3.51 3.83
CA LEU A 102 2.13 -4.14 3.18
C LEU A 102 0.88 -4.11 4.05
N LEU A 103 1.01 -4.47 5.34
CA LEU A 103 -0.10 -4.40 6.29
C LEU A 103 -0.63 -2.96 6.43
N GLY A 104 0.25 -1.98 6.47
CA GLY A 104 -0.12 -0.57 6.49
C GLY A 104 -0.96 -0.18 5.28
N ARG A 105 -0.53 -0.56 4.08
CA ARG A 105 -1.26 -0.32 2.82
C ARG A 105 -2.62 -1.01 2.78
N ILE A 106 -2.69 -2.27 3.23
CA ILE A 106 -3.96 -3.01 3.30
C ILE A 106 -4.94 -2.31 4.25
N ARG A 107 -4.47 -1.90 5.44
CA ARG A 107 -5.31 -1.16 6.41
C ARG A 107 -5.81 0.16 5.82
N ASP A 108 -4.95 0.90 5.12
CA ASP A 108 -5.33 2.16 4.48
C ASP A 108 -6.36 1.97 3.37
N ILE A 109 -6.21 0.94 2.53
CA ILE A 109 -7.19 0.59 1.50
C ILE A 109 -8.54 0.23 2.15
N ARG A 110 -8.54 -0.63 3.18
CA ARG A 110 -9.78 -1.04 3.90
C ARG A 110 -10.48 0.13 4.58
N SER A 111 -9.74 1.09 5.09
CA SER A 111 -10.26 2.29 5.75
C SER A 111 -10.56 3.44 4.79
N SER A 112 -10.36 3.25 3.47
CA SER A 112 -10.78 4.25 2.49
C SER A 112 -12.29 4.46 2.58
N GLU A 113 -12.75 5.72 2.55
CA GLU A 113 -14.13 6.09 2.83
C GLU A 113 -15.13 5.30 1.97
N LYS A 114 -14.86 5.18 0.66
CA LYS A 114 -15.74 4.46 -0.28
C LYS A 114 -15.86 2.97 0.03
N LEU A 115 -14.73 2.31 0.38
CA LEU A 115 -14.74 0.87 0.68
C LEU A 115 -15.35 0.63 2.04
N PHE A 116 -15.00 1.46 3.03
CA PHE A 116 -15.56 1.41 4.37
C PHE A 116 -17.08 1.60 4.35
N TRP A 117 -17.58 2.63 3.64
CA TRP A 117 -19.01 2.86 3.46
C TRP A 117 -19.73 1.63 2.91
N ARG A 118 -19.22 1.04 1.84
CA ARG A 118 -19.81 -0.17 1.25
C ARG A 118 -19.89 -1.31 2.25
N LYS A 119 -18.79 -1.58 2.96
CA LYS A 119 -18.72 -2.66 3.95
C LYS A 119 -19.64 -2.40 5.15
N VAL A 120 -19.74 -1.18 5.62
CA VAL A 120 -20.68 -0.81 6.70
C VAL A 120 -22.14 -0.99 6.26
N LEU A 121 -22.49 -0.67 5.02
CA LEU A 121 -23.81 -0.94 4.47
C LEU A 121 -24.08 -2.44 4.32
N ASP A 122 -23.11 -3.23 3.89
CA ASP A 122 -23.23 -4.69 3.83
C ASP A 122 -23.53 -5.26 5.23
N ILE A 123 -22.84 -4.78 6.26
CA ILE A 123 -23.09 -5.17 7.67
C ILE A 123 -24.49 -4.73 8.11
N TYR A 124 -24.86 -3.49 7.82
CA TYR A 124 -26.17 -2.95 8.13
C TYR A 124 -27.29 -3.82 7.54
N ALA A 125 -27.16 -4.22 6.27
CA ALA A 125 -28.15 -5.08 5.60
C ALA A 125 -28.30 -6.47 6.22
N THR A 126 -27.34 -6.92 7.05
CA THR A 126 -27.43 -8.19 7.80
C THR A 126 -28.15 -8.06 9.14
N SER A 127 -28.52 -6.85 9.56
CA SER A 127 -29.20 -6.60 10.83
C SER A 127 -30.61 -7.17 10.82
N VAL A 128 -31.07 -7.72 11.94
CA VAL A 128 -32.43 -8.27 12.07
C VAL A 128 -33.52 -7.21 12.03
N ASP A 129 -33.15 -5.98 12.35
CA ASP A 129 -33.97 -4.77 12.34
C ASP A 129 -33.62 -3.82 11.18
N TYR A 130 -33.15 -4.40 10.06
CA TYR A 130 -32.77 -3.65 8.88
C TYR A 130 -33.90 -2.76 8.33
N ASP A 131 -33.60 -1.47 8.18
CA ASP A 131 -34.46 -0.50 7.52
C ASP A 131 -33.85 -0.07 6.18
N PRO A 132 -34.47 -0.40 5.03
CA PRO A 132 -33.93 -0.06 3.72
C PRO A 132 -33.96 1.43 3.37
N SER A 133 -34.47 2.30 4.26
CA SER A 133 -34.48 3.73 4.00
C SER A 133 -33.07 4.34 3.92
N ALA A 134 -32.91 5.29 2.99
CA ALA A 134 -31.65 6.00 2.84
C ALA A 134 -31.30 6.81 4.11
N GLU A 135 -32.29 7.31 4.82
CA GLU A 135 -32.11 8.09 6.05
C GLU A 135 -31.56 7.22 7.19
N ALA A 136 -32.13 6.02 7.40
CA ALA A 136 -31.64 5.09 8.41
C ALA A 136 -30.20 4.62 8.11
N SER A 137 -29.91 4.34 6.84
CA SER A 137 -28.56 3.97 6.39
C SER A 137 -27.53 5.10 6.64
N GLN A 138 -27.89 6.33 6.33
CA GLN A 138 -27.01 7.49 6.57
C GLN A 138 -26.79 7.72 8.07
N ARG A 139 -27.82 7.60 8.89
CA ARG A 139 -27.75 7.76 10.34
C ARG A 139 -26.83 6.69 10.97
N PHE A 140 -27.01 5.45 10.56
CA PHE A 140 -26.16 4.34 11.02
C PHE A 140 -24.70 4.59 10.69
N PHE A 141 -24.38 4.92 9.44
CA PHE A 141 -23.02 5.20 9.00
C PHE A 141 -22.40 6.38 9.77
N ALA A 142 -23.10 7.50 9.87
CA ALA A 142 -22.62 8.68 10.59
C ALA A 142 -22.32 8.36 12.06
N THR A 143 -23.16 7.54 12.69
CA THR A 143 -22.96 7.11 14.08
C THR A 143 -21.73 6.24 14.22
N VAL A 144 -21.55 5.22 13.35
CA VAL A 144 -20.39 4.34 13.37
C VAL A 144 -19.13 5.14 13.09
N GLN A 145 -19.11 5.99 12.07
CA GLN A 145 -17.99 6.82 11.71
C GLN A 145 -17.58 7.75 12.86
N ASN A 146 -18.53 8.47 13.45
CA ASN A 146 -18.24 9.37 14.56
C ASN A 146 -17.68 8.66 15.79
N LYS A 147 -18.19 7.46 16.10
CA LYS A 147 -17.66 6.64 17.20
C LYS A 147 -16.21 6.19 16.93
N MET A 148 -15.89 5.81 15.70
CA MET A 148 -14.53 5.43 15.32
C MET A 148 -13.55 6.61 15.39
N HIS A 149 -13.97 7.78 14.92
CA HIS A 149 -13.19 9.01 15.07
C HIS A 149 -12.97 9.33 16.54
N TRP A 150 -14.03 9.30 17.34
CA TRP A 150 -13.93 9.55 18.77
C TRP A 150 -12.95 8.60 19.47
N ALA A 151 -13.03 7.31 19.17
CA ALA A 151 -12.12 6.31 19.73
C ALA A 151 -10.65 6.50 19.28
N ALA A 152 -10.43 7.06 18.08
CA ALA A 152 -9.09 7.27 17.53
C ALA A 152 -8.40 8.53 18.08
N HIS A 153 -9.14 9.63 18.30
CA HIS A 153 -8.55 10.93 18.60
C HIS A 153 -9.44 11.87 19.47
N GLY A 154 -10.58 11.38 19.97
CA GLY A 154 -11.41 12.14 20.93
C GLY A 154 -12.33 13.20 20.34
N HIS A 155 -12.50 13.24 19.00
CA HIS A 155 -13.38 14.18 18.30
C HIS A 155 -14.27 13.41 17.30
N THR A 156 -15.46 13.94 17.04
CA THR A 156 -16.25 13.49 15.88
C THR A 156 -15.65 14.02 14.59
N ALA A 157 -16.08 13.46 13.45
CA ALA A 157 -15.61 13.92 12.15
C ALA A 157 -15.91 15.42 11.90
N ALA A 158 -17.08 15.90 12.34
CA ALA A 158 -17.47 17.30 12.18
C ALA A 158 -16.64 18.24 13.08
N GLU A 159 -16.42 17.87 14.34
CA GLU A 159 -15.58 18.65 15.28
C GLU A 159 -14.15 18.77 14.76
N LEU A 160 -13.58 17.68 14.24
CA LEU A 160 -12.25 17.70 13.67
C LEU A 160 -12.12 18.66 12.48
N LEU A 161 -13.11 18.65 11.58
CA LEU A 161 -13.15 19.59 10.45
C LEU A 161 -13.24 21.03 10.91
N MET A 162 -14.10 21.33 11.89
CA MET A 162 -14.26 22.69 12.44
C MET A 162 -12.99 23.20 13.13
N GLU A 163 -12.24 22.31 13.77
CA GLU A 163 -11.02 22.67 14.49
C GLU A 163 -9.82 22.87 13.57
N ARG A 164 -9.66 21.99 12.54
CA ARG A 164 -8.43 21.89 11.78
C ARG A 164 -8.48 22.47 10.37
N ALA A 165 -9.68 22.61 9.78
CA ALA A 165 -9.82 23.23 8.48
C ALA A 165 -9.56 24.74 8.57
N ASP A 166 -8.54 25.22 7.86
CA ASP A 166 -8.09 26.60 7.90
C ASP A 166 -7.60 27.04 6.53
N ALA A 167 -8.39 27.89 5.85
CA ALA A 167 -8.08 28.37 4.51
C ALA A 167 -6.79 29.21 4.44
N SER A 168 -6.28 29.68 5.58
CA SER A 168 -5.02 30.44 5.65
C SER A 168 -3.78 29.55 5.61
N LYS A 169 -3.94 28.25 5.90
CA LYS A 169 -2.85 27.26 5.93
C LYS A 169 -2.62 26.61 4.57
N PRO A 170 -1.38 26.12 4.29
CA PRO A 170 -1.12 25.29 3.13
C PRO A 170 -2.12 24.13 3.08
N HIS A 171 -2.66 23.88 1.87
CA HIS A 171 -3.67 22.84 1.65
C HIS A 171 -4.89 22.91 2.58
N SER A 172 -5.25 24.11 3.01
CA SER A 172 -6.36 24.35 3.95
C SER A 172 -6.24 23.57 5.27
N GLY A 173 -5.02 23.29 5.72
CA GLY A 173 -4.73 22.53 6.93
C GLY A 173 -4.78 21.02 6.78
N MET A 174 -5.06 20.50 5.59
CA MET A 174 -4.99 19.05 5.32
C MET A 174 -3.57 18.51 5.48
N THR A 175 -3.45 17.34 6.07
CA THR A 175 -2.19 16.62 6.31
C THR A 175 -2.06 15.37 5.45
N ASN A 176 -3.17 14.92 4.85
CA ASN A 176 -3.26 13.65 4.16
C ASN A 176 -4.30 13.71 3.02
N TRP A 177 -3.96 13.18 1.84
CA TRP A 177 -4.85 13.12 0.67
C TRP A 177 -4.40 12.03 -0.29
N VAL A 178 -5.25 11.70 -1.27
CA VAL A 178 -4.95 10.68 -2.30
C VAL A 178 -4.43 11.37 -3.57
N GLY A 179 -3.27 10.94 -4.05
CA GLY A 179 -2.65 11.44 -5.27
C GLY A 179 -1.59 12.50 -5.04
N ALA A 180 -1.16 13.17 -6.12
CA ALA A 180 -0.05 14.12 -6.09
C ALA A 180 -0.40 15.48 -5.43
N ALA A 181 -1.69 15.85 -5.42
CA ALA A 181 -2.17 17.09 -4.83
C ALA A 181 -3.59 16.91 -4.25
N PRO A 182 -3.97 17.63 -3.18
CA PRO A 182 -5.30 17.57 -2.61
C PRO A 182 -6.34 18.14 -3.57
N ARG A 183 -7.54 17.59 -3.51
CA ARG A 183 -8.71 18.03 -4.30
C ARG A 183 -9.73 18.72 -3.39
N ALA A 184 -10.63 19.51 -3.96
CA ALA A 184 -11.73 20.11 -3.19
C ALA A 184 -12.60 19.07 -2.46
N SER A 185 -12.75 17.87 -3.03
CA SER A 185 -13.46 16.74 -2.38
C SER A 185 -12.75 16.24 -1.12
N ASP A 186 -11.44 16.40 -1.01
CA ASP A 186 -10.69 15.93 0.15
C ASP A 186 -10.87 16.86 1.35
N ALA A 187 -11.19 18.14 1.10
CA ALA A 187 -11.37 19.15 2.14
C ALA A 187 -12.61 18.92 3.04
N VAL A 188 -13.58 18.12 2.59
CA VAL A 188 -14.78 17.78 3.38
C VAL A 188 -14.65 16.42 4.08
N VAL A 189 -13.51 15.75 3.94
CA VAL A 189 -13.22 14.46 4.53
C VAL A 189 -12.37 14.63 5.78
N ALA A 190 -12.93 14.31 6.95
CA ALA A 190 -12.23 14.46 8.24
C ALA A 190 -10.88 13.73 8.29
N LYS A 191 -10.81 12.56 7.66
CA LYS A 191 -9.57 11.76 7.55
C LYS A 191 -8.41 12.56 6.94
N SER A 192 -8.68 13.54 6.08
CA SER A 192 -7.65 14.38 5.45
C SER A 192 -6.91 15.32 6.41
N TYR A 193 -7.43 15.49 7.62
CA TYR A 193 -6.87 16.37 8.65
C TYR A 193 -6.22 15.62 9.83
N LEU A 194 -6.15 14.29 9.75
CA LEU A 194 -5.52 13.46 10.78
C LEU A 194 -4.00 13.43 10.61
N ASN A 195 -3.28 13.50 11.72
CA ASN A 195 -1.85 13.21 11.70
C ASN A 195 -1.59 11.70 11.49
N ALA A 196 -0.33 11.31 11.31
CA ALA A 196 0.03 9.92 11.01
C ALA A 196 -0.34 8.94 12.14
N GLU A 197 -0.27 9.37 13.40
CA GLU A 197 -0.62 8.55 14.57
C GLU A 197 -2.13 8.35 14.67
N GLU A 198 -2.90 9.42 14.59
CA GLU A 198 -4.37 9.39 14.60
C GLU A 198 -4.93 8.57 13.41
N LEU A 199 -4.34 8.76 12.23
CA LEU A 199 -4.69 7.99 11.03
C LEU A 199 -4.39 6.50 11.23
N GLY A 200 -3.24 6.18 11.81
CA GLY A 200 -2.87 4.81 12.14
C GLY A 200 -3.83 4.17 13.16
N ALA A 201 -4.25 4.91 14.18
CA ALA A 201 -5.22 4.46 15.15
C ALA A 201 -6.59 4.22 14.51
N LEU A 202 -7.10 5.17 13.73
CA LEU A 202 -8.37 5.05 13.01
C LEU A 202 -8.37 3.82 12.07
N ASN A 203 -7.30 3.63 11.29
CA ASN A 203 -7.18 2.51 10.37
C ASN A 203 -7.20 1.15 11.08
N ARG A 204 -6.61 1.05 12.29
CA ARG A 204 -6.66 -0.17 13.11
C ARG A 204 -8.06 -0.42 13.67
N ILE A 205 -8.74 0.61 14.17
CA ILE A 205 -10.11 0.51 14.68
C ILE A 205 -11.07 0.04 13.57
N VAL A 206 -11.00 0.67 12.38
CA VAL A 206 -11.78 0.27 11.21
C VAL A 206 -11.52 -1.20 10.84
N THR A 207 -10.26 -1.62 10.81
CA THR A 207 -9.89 -3.00 10.48
C THR A 207 -10.47 -3.99 11.49
N ALA A 208 -10.31 -3.73 12.78
CA ALA A 208 -10.83 -4.59 13.85
C ALA A 208 -12.37 -4.71 13.79
N TYR A 209 -13.05 -3.60 13.55
CA TYR A 209 -14.52 -3.60 13.40
C TYR A 209 -14.99 -4.43 12.21
N LEU A 210 -14.36 -4.27 11.04
CA LEU A 210 -14.73 -5.01 9.84
C LEU A 210 -14.45 -6.51 9.99
N GLU A 211 -13.33 -6.90 10.61
CA GLU A 211 -13.00 -8.30 10.87
C GLU A 211 -13.97 -8.94 11.87
N PHE A 212 -14.33 -8.19 12.93
CA PHE A 212 -15.37 -8.65 13.86
C PHE A 212 -16.70 -8.86 13.13
N ALA A 213 -17.12 -7.94 12.27
CA ALA A 213 -18.35 -8.04 11.50
C ALA A 213 -18.36 -9.25 10.55
N GLU A 214 -17.26 -9.47 9.83
CA GLU A 214 -17.09 -10.62 8.95
C GLU A 214 -17.19 -11.94 9.76
N LEU A 215 -16.58 -12.00 10.95
CA LEU A 215 -16.67 -13.17 11.84
C LEU A 215 -18.09 -13.43 12.31
N GLN A 216 -18.86 -12.40 12.69
CA GLN A 216 -20.27 -12.56 13.08
C GLN A 216 -21.12 -13.07 11.91
N ALA A 217 -20.90 -12.53 10.70
CA ALA A 217 -21.58 -13.00 9.51
C ALA A 217 -21.29 -14.47 9.19
N MET A 218 -20.01 -14.89 9.28
CA MET A 218 -19.62 -16.29 9.11
C MET A 218 -20.27 -17.22 10.13
N ASN A 219 -20.36 -16.78 11.38
CA ASN A 219 -20.98 -17.54 12.47
C ASN A 219 -22.53 -17.49 12.46
N ARG A 220 -23.12 -16.79 11.50
CA ARG A 220 -24.58 -16.60 11.38
C ARG A 220 -25.23 -16.09 12.67
N ARG A 221 -24.54 -15.23 13.40
CA ARG A 221 -25.08 -14.63 14.64
C ARG A 221 -25.90 -13.40 14.28
N PRO A 222 -27.23 -13.43 14.53
CA PRO A 222 -28.05 -12.27 14.27
C PRO A 222 -27.70 -11.13 15.21
N MET A 223 -27.59 -9.92 14.67
CA MET A 223 -27.33 -8.71 15.44
C MET A 223 -28.32 -7.62 15.06
N THR A 224 -28.72 -6.79 16.03
CA THR A 224 -29.46 -5.56 15.78
C THR A 224 -28.53 -4.43 15.40
N MET A 225 -29.05 -3.37 14.81
CA MET A 225 -28.30 -2.15 14.51
C MET A 225 -27.67 -1.54 15.75
N ASP A 226 -28.42 -1.46 16.85
CA ASP A 226 -27.91 -0.97 18.12
C ASP A 226 -26.75 -1.83 18.66
N ALA A 227 -26.84 -3.14 18.48
CA ALA A 227 -25.76 -4.05 18.84
C ALA A 227 -24.50 -3.82 18.00
N TRP A 228 -24.62 -3.54 16.70
CA TRP A 228 -23.50 -3.15 15.84
C TRP A 228 -22.87 -1.83 16.28
N ILE A 229 -23.69 -0.82 16.56
CA ILE A 229 -23.22 0.49 17.06
C ILE A 229 -22.51 0.36 18.42
N ALA A 230 -23.05 -0.45 19.33
CA ALA A 230 -22.44 -0.63 20.66
C ALA A 230 -21.07 -1.29 20.57
N ARG A 231 -20.89 -2.23 19.65
CA ARG A 231 -19.61 -2.95 19.46
C ARG A 231 -18.51 -2.14 18.78
N THR A 232 -18.83 -1.01 18.17
CA THR A 232 -17.83 -0.12 17.55
C THR A 232 -16.82 0.44 18.56
N ILE A 233 -17.11 0.43 19.87
CA ILE A 233 -16.24 1.00 20.93
C ILE A 233 -15.70 -0.07 21.88
N SER A 234 -16.22 -1.30 21.85
CA SER A 234 -15.84 -2.37 22.81
C SER A 234 -14.70 -3.25 22.31
N ALA A 235 -13.95 -2.82 21.28
CA ALA A 235 -12.81 -3.53 20.68
C ALA A 235 -11.48 -2.91 21.12
#